data_d1e791d8f2577dee07ea2df46009d70b
#
_entry.id   d1e791d8f2577dee07ea2df46009d70b
#
_cell.length_a   1.000
_cell.length_b   1.000
_cell.length_c   1.000
_cell.angle_alpha   90.00
_cell.angle_beta   90.00
_cell.angle_gamma   90.00
#
_symmetry.space_group_name_H-M   'P 1'
#
loop_
_entity.id
_entity.type
_entity.pdbx_description
1 polymer ?
#
loop_
_entity_poly.entity_id
_entity_poly.type
_entity_poly.pdbx_seq_one_letter_code
_entity_poly.pdbx_strand_id
1 'polypeptide(L)'
;WELSYTWVVRSFESGVTAQATKLVKKSGIDLKDADALKAAVKIKKDSILLASKDKAIFPLVGTSYQKCKENELNLGLDLQGGISVTMDVSLEGLLKSLSNNSKDPSLLKAMKTATDQKVNSEADYISLFKKAFIEQNGAGKLAGLFAGQGKEIKITDSDDQVVSKLSATAKGAIKETYKVLLKRIDKFGVAQPNINLDENKGI
;
A
#
# COMPACT_ATOMS: atom_id res chain seq x y z
N TRP A 1 -20.78 18.64 18.45
CA TRP A 1 -19.47 19.05 18.96
C TRP A 1 -18.34 18.79 17.93
N GLU A 2 -18.33 17.66 17.22
CA GLU A 2 -17.29 17.33 16.24
C GLU A 2 -17.20 18.33 15.09
N LEU A 3 -18.34 18.81 14.57
CA LEU A 3 -18.38 19.85 13.54
C LEU A 3 -17.79 21.19 14.03
N SER A 4 -17.94 21.51 15.32
CA SER A 4 -17.35 22.73 15.87
C SER A 4 -15.82 22.65 15.97
N TYR A 5 -15.26 21.48 16.31
CA TYR A 5 -13.81 21.25 16.28
C TYR A 5 -13.26 21.42 14.86
N THR A 6 -13.92 20.82 13.87
CA THR A 6 -13.52 20.92 12.46
C THR A 6 -13.50 22.36 11.98
N TRP A 7 -14.53 23.14 12.32
CA TRP A 7 -14.59 24.54 11.94
C TRP A 7 -13.49 25.38 12.58
N VAL A 8 -13.25 25.20 13.89
CA VAL A 8 -12.20 25.91 14.64
C VAL A 8 -10.82 25.58 14.10
N VAL A 9 -10.53 24.28 13.87
CA VAL A 9 -9.24 23.84 13.32
C VAL A 9 -9.00 24.44 11.94
N ARG A 10 -9.96 24.37 11.02
CA ARG A 10 -9.86 24.91 9.67
C ARG A 10 -9.68 26.44 9.69
N SER A 11 -10.40 27.15 10.54
CA SER A 11 -10.26 28.59 10.70
C SER A 11 -8.86 28.96 11.19
N PHE A 12 -8.34 28.24 12.20
CA PHE A 12 -7.00 28.44 12.72
C PHE A 12 -5.92 28.15 11.67
N GLU A 13 -5.99 27.00 10.98
CA GLU A 13 -5.04 26.61 9.93
C GLU A 13 -5.04 27.58 8.74
N SER A 14 -6.21 28.14 8.39
CA SER A 14 -6.33 29.18 7.37
C SER A 14 -5.59 30.46 7.80
N GLY A 15 -5.76 30.87 9.05
CA GLY A 15 -5.04 32.00 9.62
C GLY A 15 -3.51 31.78 9.62
N VAL A 16 -3.07 30.60 10.03
CA VAL A 16 -1.65 30.21 10.01
C VAL A 16 -1.10 30.22 8.57
N THR A 17 -1.89 29.73 7.60
CA THR A 17 -1.48 29.75 6.19
C THR A 17 -1.28 31.16 5.67
N ALA A 18 -2.20 32.08 5.99
CA ALA A 18 -2.05 33.50 5.63
C ALA A 18 -0.83 34.13 6.28
N GLN A 19 -0.56 33.80 7.56
CA GLN A 19 0.64 34.27 8.27
C GLN A 19 1.93 33.72 7.66
N ALA A 20 1.98 32.41 7.36
CA ALA A 20 3.13 31.78 6.71
C ALA A 20 3.41 32.41 5.35
N THR A 21 2.38 32.67 4.55
CA THR A 21 2.51 33.32 3.24
C THR A 21 3.09 34.74 3.37
N LYS A 22 2.61 35.53 4.35
CA LYS A 22 3.16 36.86 4.62
C LYS A 22 4.64 36.81 5.02
N LEU A 23 5.02 35.86 5.87
CA LEU A 23 6.40 35.71 6.33
C LEU A 23 7.32 35.29 5.19
N VAL A 24 6.90 34.34 4.35
CA VAL A 24 7.69 33.89 3.20
C VAL A 24 7.86 35.01 2.16
N LYS A 25 6.82 35.77 1.87
CA LYS A 25 6.93 36.96 1.00
C LYS A 25 7.87 38.02 1.54
N LYS A 26 7.94 38.21 2.87
CA LYS A 26 8.83 39.15 3.52
C LYS A 26 10.30 38.68 3.54
N SER A 27 10.54 37.37 3.45
CA SER A 27 11.90 36.78 3.46
C SER A 27 12.65 36.86 2.12
N GLY A 28 12.09 37.51 1.10
CA GLY A 28 12.79 37.78 -0.17
C GLY A 28 12.95 36.58 -1.09
N ILE A 29 12.19 35.50 -0.90
CA ILE A 29 12.16 34.36 -1.82
C ILE A 29 11.62 34.83 -3.17
N ASP A 30 12.29 34.44 -4.26
CA ASP A 30 11.95 34.85 -5.61
C ASP A 30 10.52 34.42 -5.94
N LEU A 31 9.65 35.39 -6.17
CA LEU A 31 8.20 35.20 -6.43
C LEU A 31 7.93 34.60 -7.82
N LYS A 32 8.97 34.39 -8.63
CA LYS A 32 8.83 33.84 -9.99
C LYS A 32 8.67 32.33 -10.02
N ASP A 33 9.13 31.62 -8.99
CA ASP A 33 8.95 30.17 -8.88
C ASP A 33 7.77 29.84 -7.96
N ALA A 34 6.63 29.55 -8.57
CA ALA A 34 5.39 29.24 -7.85
C ALA A 34 5.49 27.96 -6.99
N ASP A 35 6.30 26.98 -7.40
CA ASP A 35 6.44 25.73 -6.69
C ASP A 35 7.41 25.86 -5.50
N ALA A 36 8.50 26.60 -5.66
CA ALA A 36 9.38 26.97 -4.56
C ALA A 36 8.64 27.80 -3.49
N LEU A 37 7.80 28.74 -3.93
CA LEU A 37 6.96 29.53 -3.01
C LEU A 37 5.98 28.66 -2.23
N LYS A 38 5.29 27.74 -2.88
CA LYS A 38 4.36 26.80 -2.22
C LYS A 38 5.08 25.92 -1.20
N ALA A 39 6.26 25.38 -1.58
CA ALA A 39 7.09 24.56 -0.68
C ALA A 39 7.54 25.34 0.55
N ALA A 40 8.03 26.57 0.37
CA ALA A 40 8.45 27.44 1.47
C ALA A 40 7.28 27.81 2.40
N VAL A 41 6.12 28.12 1.85
CA VAL A 41 4.90 28.39 2.62
C VAL A 41 4.48 27.16 3.42
N LYS A 42 4.52 25.96 2.83
CA LYS A 42 4.22 24.69 3.52
C LYS A 42 5.14 24.48 4.70
N ILE A 43 6.44 24.54 4.51
CA ILE A 43 7.45 24.38 5.59
C ILE A 43 7.20 25.39 6.72
N LYS A 44 6.94 26.65 6.38
CA LYS A 44 6.69 27.69 7.38
C LYS A 44 5.38 27.49 8.12
N LYS A 45 4.34 27.07 7.41
CA LYS A 45 3.04 26.67 8.00
C LYS A 45 3.23 25.54 9.01
N ASP A 46 3.91 24.45 8.60
CA ASP A 46 4.12 23.29 9.45
C ASP A 46 4.93 23.65 10.71
N SER A 47 5.92 24.49 10.58
CA SER A 47 6.69 25.03 11.71
C SER A 47 5.82 25.82 12.70
N ILE A 48 4.91 26.68 12.21
CA ILE A 48 4.00 27.47 13.06
C ILE A 48 2.98 26.58 13.73
N LEU A 49 2.41 25.59 13.01
CA LEU A 49 1.45 24.64 13.57
C LEU A 49 2.10 23.78 14.67
N LEU A 50 3.33 23.33 14.45
CA LEU A 50 4.08 22.57 15.44
C LEU A 50 4.34 23.38 16.71
N ALA A 51 4.75 24.64 16.56
CA ALA A 51 4.94 25.55 17.69
C ALA A 51 3.64 25.94 18.42
N SER A 52 2.49 25.75 17.76
CA SER A 52 1.16 26.06 18.30
C SER A 52 0.41 24.84 18.83
N LYS A 53 1.06 23.70 18.97
CA LYS A 53 0.42 22.43 19.41
C LYS A 53 -0.41 22.60 20.69
N ASP A 54 0.16 23.25 21.69
CA ASP A 54 -0.43 23.41 23.02
C ASP A 54 -1.25 24.69 23.16
N LYS A 55 -1.31 25.50 22.09
CA LYS A 55 -2.06 26.74 22.08
C LYS A 55 -3.55 26.46 22.13
N ALA A 56 -4.25 27.04 23.10
CA ALA A 56 -5.71 27.00 23.16
C ALA A 56 -6.30 27.78 21.97
N ILE A 57 -7.03 27.07 21.11
CA ILE A 57 -7.69 27.65 19.93
C ILE A 57 -9.20 27.64 19.99
N PHE A 58 -9.80 26.84 20.88
CA PHE A 58 -11.24 26.78 21.05
C PHE A 58 -11.70 27.85 22.05
N PRO A 59 -12.47 28.85 21.61
CA PRO A 59 -12.77 30.06 22.42
C PRO A 59 -13.52 29.82 23.73
N LEU A 60 -14.42 28.80 23.74
CA LEU A 60 -15.33 28.53 24.86
C LEU A 60 -14.75 27.59 25.92
N VAL A 61 -13.88 26.65 25.50
CA VAL A 61 -13.42 25.54 26.34
C VAL A 61 -11.91 25.58 26.58
N GLY A 62 -11.18 26.45 25.89
CA GLY A 62 -9.73 26.56 26.01
C GLY A 62 -8.97 25.34 25.52
N THR A 63 -9.56 24.53 24.64
CA THR A 63 -8.95 23.29 24.14
C THR A 63 -7.80 23.61 23.21
N SER A 64 -6.67 22.88 23.39
CA SER A 64 -5.46 23.05 22.57
C SER A 64 -5.68 22.65 21.12
N TYR A 65 -4.85 23.19 20.22
CA TYR A 65 -4.88 22.86 18.78
C TYR A 65 -4.76 21.35 18.57
N GLN A 66 -3.85 20.67 19.26
CA GLN A 66 -3.65 19.23 19.12
C GLN A 66 -4.94 18.47 19.47
N LYS A 67 -5.58 18.77 20.60
CA LYS A 67 -6.79 18.10 21.03
C LYS A 67 -7.99 18.40 20.13
N CYS A 68 -8.07 19.63 19.59
CA CYS A 68 -9.06 19.96 18.57
C CYS A 68 -8.83 19.17 17.28
N LYS A 69 -7.58 18.99 16.88
CA LYS A 69 -7.19 18.23 15.69
C LYS A 69 -7.49 16.74 15.81
N GLU A 70 -7.27 16.15 16.99
CA GLU A 70 -7.61 14.76 17.31
C GLU A 70 -9.13 14.50 17.25
N ASN A 71 -9.94 15.50 17.61
CA ASN A 71 -11.41 15.44 17.60
C ASN A 71 -12.02 16.06 16.33
N GLU A 72 -11.21 16.44 15.36
CA GLU A 72 -11.68 16.92 14.07
C GLU A 72 -12.43 15.80 13.35
N LEU A 73 -13.61 16.13 12.79
CA LEU A 73 -14.33 15.18 11.95
C LEU A 73 -13.52 14.92 10.67
N ASN A 74 -12.87 13.78 10.61
CA ASN A 74 -12.22 13.32 9.40
C ASN A 74 -13.30 12.86 8.42
N LEU A 75 -13.63 13.72 7.49
CA LEU A 75 -14.49 13.36 6.37
C LEU A 75 -13.82 12.21 5.61
N GLY A 76 -14.53 11.09 5.47
CA GLY A 76 -14.05 9.95 4.71
C GLY A 76 -13.68 10.32 3.27
N LEU A 77 -12.97 9.44 2.60
CA LEU A 77 -12.55 9.64 1.20
C LEU A 77 -13.71 10.04 0.28
N ASP A 78 -14.92 9.55 0.53
CA ASP A 78 -16.13 9.86 -0.24
C ASP A 78 -16.53 11.33 -0.15
N LEU A 79 -16.19 12.02 0.94
CA LEU A 79 -16.59 13.41 1.19
C LEU A 79 -15.48 14.43 0.88
N GLN A 80 -14.22 14.01 0.94
CA GLN A 80 -13.08 14.88 0.64
C GLN A 80 -12.52 14.67 -0.78
N GLY A 81 -13.02 13.67 -1.47
CA GLY A 81 -12.41 13.12 -2.67
C GLY A 81 -11.19 12.27 -2.30
N GLY A 82 -10.89 11.29 -3.10
CA GLY A 82 -9.78 10.39 -2.87
C GLY A 82 -9.59 9.47 -4.05
N ILE A 83 -8.53 8.67 -4.01
CA ILE A 83 -8.25 7.63 -4.99
C ILE A 83 -8.36 6.30 -4.25
N SER A 84 -9.21 5.41 -4.77
CA SER A 84 -9.21 4.00 -4.38
C SER A 84 -8.35 3.24 -5.39
N VAL A 85 -7.32 2.56 -4.90
CA VAL A 85 -6.42 1.78 -5.73
C VAL A 85 -6.42 0.34 -5.24
N THR A 86 -6.72 -0.58 -6.15
CA THR A 86 -6.54 -2.02 -5.91
C THR A 86 -5.24 -2.45 -6.55
N MET A 87 -4.40 -3.15 -5.79
CA MET A 87 -3.10 -3.64 -6.24
C MET A 87 -3.01 -5.14 -6.01
N ASP A 88 -2.66 -5.87 -7.07
CA ASP A 88 -2.47 -7.32 -7.00
C ASP A 88 -0.99 -7.69 -7.01
N VAL A 89 -0.63 -8.70 -6.22
CA VAL A 89 0.67 -9.35 -6.34
C VAL A 89 0.59 -10.39 -7.46
N SER A 90 1.42 -10.24 -8.49
CA SER A 90 1.48 -11.20 -9.59
C SER A 90 1.98 -12.56 -9.10
N LEU A 91 1.06 -13.49 -8.84
CA LEU A 91 1.40 -14.87 -8.46
C LEU A 91 2.08 -15.62 -9.62
N GLU A 92 1.77 -15.27 -10.86
CA GLU A 92 2.48 -15.76 -12.04
C GLU A 92 3.96 -15.34 -12.01
N GLY A 93 4.21 -14.05 -11.81
CA GLY A 93 5.57 -13.53 -11.68
C GLY A 93 6.34 -14.15 -10.52
N LEU A 94 5.66 -14.40 -9.41
CA LEU A 94 6.24 -15.08 -8.25
C LEU A 94 6.63 -16.52 -8.57
N LEU A 95 5.74 -17.33 -9.16
CA LEU A 95 6.06 -18.71 -9.56
C LEU A 95 7.20 -18.76 -10.56
N LYS A 96 7.24 -17.82 -11.52
CA LYS A 96 8.33 -17.69 -12.47
C LYS A 96 9.66 -17.40 -11.77
N SER A 97 9.67 -16.50 -10.81
CA SER A 97 10.84 -16.21 -9.98
C SER A 97 11.26 -17.41 -9.13
N LEU A 98 10.29 -18.11 -8.53
CA LEU A 98 10.56 -19.31 -7.73
C LEU A 98 11.07 -20.49 -8.55
N SER A 99 10.75 -20.59 -9.82
CA SER A 99 11.34 -21.56 -10.77
C SER A 99 12.67 -21.09 -11.35
N ASN A 100 13.31 -20.07 -10.79
CA ASN A 100 14.54 -19.46 -11.30
C ASN A 100 14.41 -18.90 -12.73
N ASN A 101 13.27 -18.29 -13.04
CA ASN A 101 12.94 -17.80 -14.37
C ASN A 101 13.08 -18.89 -15.45
N SER A 102 12.73 -20.13 -15.09
CA SER A 102 12.75 -21.25 -16.00
C SER A 102 12.00 -20.94 -17.30
N LYS A 103 12.61 -21.31 -18.41
CA LYS A 103 12.00 -21.23 -19.75
C LYS A 103 11.37 -22.56 -20.18
N ASP A 104 11.15 -23.47 -19.24
CA ASP A 104 10.53 -24.76 -19.52
C ASP A 104 9.16 -24.55 -20.18
N PRO A 105 8.94 -25.07 -21.40
CA PRO A 105 7.68 -24.88 -22.13
C PRO A 105 6.47 -25.43 -21.37
N SER A 106 6.64 -26.51 -20.59
CA SER A 106 5.58 -27.13 -19.82
C SER A 106 5.13 -26.25 -18.64
N LEU A 107 6.10 -25.61 -17.97
CA LEU A 107 5.84 -24.62 -16.92
C LEU A 107 5.08 -23.42 -17.48
N LEU A 108 5.61 -22.82 -18.55
CA LEU A 108 5.02 -21.61 -19.15
C LEU A 108 3.61 -21.87 -19.68
N LYS A 109 3.36 -23.03 -20.28
CA LYS A 109 2.04 -23.43 -20.77
C LYS A 109 1.05 -23.62 -19.63
N ALA A 110 1.46 -24.27 -18.54
CA ALA A 110 0.62 -24.48 -17.38
C ALA A 110 0.29 -23.14 -16.68
N MET A 111 1.27 -22.23 -16.58
CA MET A 111 1.05 -20.88 -16.03
C MET A 111 0.05 -20.08 -16.86
N LYS A 112 0.18 -20.11 -18.19
CA LYS A 112 -0.77 -19.44 -19.09
C LYS A 112 -2.18 -20.01 -18.93
N THR A 113 -2.32 -21.34 -18.92
CA THR A 113 -3.63 -22.00 -18.70
C THR A 113 -4.24 -21.59 -17.36
N ALA A 114 -3.43 -21.52 -16.29
CA ALA A 114 -3.89 -21.08 -14.98
C ALA A 114 -4.34 -19.61 -14.98
N THR A 115 -3.60 -18.73 -15.69
CA THR A 115 -3.98 -17.32 -15.85
C THR A 115 -5.29 -17.17 -16.61
N ASP A 116 -5.48 -17.91 -17.71
CA ASP A 116 -6.72 -17.90 -18.49
C ASP A 116 -7.91 -18.41 -17.67
N GLN A 117 -7.71 -19.44 -16.86
CA GLN A 117 -8.75 -19.99 -15.97
C GLN A 117 -9.07 -19.05 -14.81
N LYS A 118 -8.10 -18.31 -14.28
CA LYS A 118 -8.28 -17.38 -13.16
C LYS A 118 -9.24 -16.24 -13.52
N VAL A 119 -9.29 -15.81 -14.77
CA VAL A 119 -10.22 -14.75 -15.24
C VAL A 119 -11.68 -15.12 -14.96
N ASN A 120 -12.02 -16.42 -15.05
CA ASN A 120 -13.39 -16.92 -14.92
C ASN A 120 -13.61 -17.75 -13.63
N SER A 121 -12.66 -17.74 -12.70
CA SER A 121 -12.69 -18.56 -11.50
C SER A 121 -12.20 -17.78 -10.28
N GLU A 122 -12.87 -17.96 -9.16
CA GLU A 122 -12.44 -17.47 -7.84
C GLU A 122 -11.41 -18.38 -7.16
N ALA A 123 -11.07 -19.52 -7.79
CA ALA A 123 -10.11 -20.47 -7.23
C ALA A 123 -8.72 -19.85 -7.09
N ASP A 124 -7.94 -20.32 -6.11
CA ASP A 124 -6.56 -19.89 -5.91
C ASP A 124 -5.70 -20.20 -7.13
N TYR A 125 -4.88 -19.23 -7.54
CA TYR A 125 -4.03 -19.34 -8.74
C TYR A 125 -3.06 -20.53 -8.68
N ILE A 126 -2.48 -20.81 -7.50
CA ILE A 126 -1.54 -21.92 -7.35
C ILE A 126 -2.23 -23.26 -7.51
N SER A 127 -3.48 -23.36 -7.05
CA SER A 127 -4.33 -24.55 -7.25
C SER A 127 -4.69 -24.76 -8.71
N LEU A 128 -5.04 -23.70 -9.44
CA LEU A 128 -5.28 -23.76 -10.89
C LEU A 128 -4.01 -24.16 -11.66
N PHE A 129 -2.88 -23.57 -11.28
CA PHE A 129 -1.58 -23.93 -11.85
C PHE A 129 -1.24 -25.40 -11.64
N LYS A 130 -1.40 -25.92 -10.41
CA LYS A 130 -1.20 -27.35 -10.13
C LYS A 130 -2.04 -28.22 -11.06
N LYS A 131 -3.36 -27.93 -11.14
CA LYS A 131 -4.30 -28.69 -11.96
C LYS A 131 -3.86 -28.68 -13.43
N ALA A 132 -3.61 -27.50 -13.99
CA ALA A 132 -3.17 -27.34 -15.38
C ALA A 132 -1.85 -28.06 -15.66
N PHE A 133 -0.89 -28.01 -14.72
CA PHE A 133 0.39 -28.66 -14.87
C PHE A 133 0.28 -30.19 -14.87
N ILE A 134 -0.49 -30.77 -13.92
CA ILE A 134 -0.71 -32.22 -13.83
C ILE A 134 -1.45 -32.73 -15.06
N GLU A 135 -2.47 -32.04 -15.54
CA GLU A 135 -3.21 -32.41 -16.75
C GLU A 135 -2.32 -32.45 -18.00
N GLN A 136 -1.33 -31.57 -18.10
CA GLN A 136 -0.45 -31.47 -19.26
C GLN A 136 0.77 -32.38 -19.19
N ASN A 137 1.30 -32.65 -18.00
CA ASN A 137 2.62 -33.28 -17.82
C ASN A 137 2.59 -34.54 -16.97
N GLY A 138 1.46 -34.85 -16.34
CA GLY A 138 1.32 -35.93 -15.36
C GLY A 138 1.80 -35.52 -13.95
N ALA A 139 1.39 -36.30 -12.94
CA ALA A 139 1.71 -36.06 -11.54
C ALA A 139 3.19 -36.37 -11.22
N GLY A 140 3.69 -35.78 -10.13
CA GLY A 140 5.04 -36.06 -9.58
C GLY A 140 6.17 -35.30 -10.23
N LYS A 141 5.91 -34.32 -11.08
CA LYS A 141 6.93 -33.58 -11.82
C LYS A 141 7.16 -32.14 -11.33
N LEU A 142 6.27 -31.62 -10.45
CA LEU A 142 6.39 -30.26 -9.94
C LEU A 142 7.68 -30.03 -9.13
N ALA A 143 8.08 -31.00 -8.33
CA ALA A 143 9.28 -30.90 -7.51
C ALA A 143 10.54 -30.61 -8.33
N GLY A 144 10.67 -31.23 -9.52
CA GLY A 144 11.81 -31.00 -10.40
C GLY A 144 11.96 -29.57 -10.91
N LEU A 145 10.85 -28.82 -11.02
CA LEU A 145 10.87 -27.43 -11.48
C LEU A 145 11.22 -26.43 -10.37
N PHE A 146 10.86 -26.74 -9.14
CA PHE A 146 11.00 -25.81 -8.00
C PHE A 146 12.05 -26.23 -6.98
N ALA A 147 12.61 -27.46 -7.09
CA ALA A 147 13.69 -27.92 -6.23
C ALA A 147 14.99 -27.19 -6.51
N GLY A 148 15.80 -26.98 -5.48
CA GLY A 148 17.14 -26.38 -5.58
C GLY A 148 17.21 -24.95 -5.07
N GLN A 149 18.42 -24.40 -4.97
CA GLN A 149 18.72 -23.01 -4.60
C GLN A 149 18.27 -22.56 -3.20
N GLY A 150 18.53 -23.37 -2.17
CA GLY A 150 18.26 -22.98 -0.78
C GLY A 150 16.78 -22.94 -0.42
N LYS A 151 15.92 -23.48 -1.27
CA LYS A 151 14.47 -23.56 -1.05
C LYS A 151 14.14 -24.80 -0.22
N GLU A 152 13.08 -24.70 0.56
CA GLU A 152 12.56 -25.82 1.35
C GLU A 152 11.98 -26.96 0.50
N ILE A 153 11.91 -26.79 -0.85
CA ILE A 153 11.35 -27.77 -1.79
C ILE A 153 12.43 -28.75 -2.20
N LYS A 154 12.22 -30.02 -1.88
CA LYS A 154 13.08 -31.16 -2.23
C LYS A 154 12.54 -31.87 -3.47
N ILE A 155 13.44 -32.47 -4.26
CA ILE A 155 13.07 -33.28 -5.44
C ILE A 155 12.15 -34.46 -5.09
N THR A 156 12.19 -34.93 -3.84
CA THR A 156 11.38 -36.03 -3.32
C THR A 156 9.99 -35.60 -2.83
N ASP A 157 9.70 -34.29 -2.82
CA ASP A 157 8.41 -33.80 -2.35
C ASP A 157 7.30 -34.17 -3.35
N SER A 158 6.13 -34.52 -2.81
CA SER A 158 4.93 -34.73 -3.64
C SER A 158 4.42 -33.41 -4.21
N ASP A 159 3.65 -33.44 -5.28
CA ASP A 159 3.06 -32.25 -5.88
C ASP A 159 2.24 -31.45 -4.86
N ASP A 160 1.54 -32.12 -3.93
CA ASP A 160 0.78 -31.47 -2.86
C ASP A 160 1.69 -30.73 -1.85
N GLN A 161 2.81 -31.33 -1.49
CA GLN A 161 3.80 -30.70 -0.63
C GLN A 161 4.45 -29.50 -1.30
N VAL A 162 4.78 -29.62 -2.58
CA VAL A 162 5.30 -28.51 -3.38
C VAL A 162 4.31 -27.33 -3.41
N VAL A 163 3.04 -27.61 -3.71
CA VAL A 163 1.98 -26.59 -3.76
C VAL A 163 1.78 -25.93 -2.39
N SER A 164 1.76 -26.71 -1.31
CA SER A 164 1.65 -26.17 0.04
C SER A 164 2.80 -25.20 0.37
N LYS A 165 4.04 -25.56 0.03
CA LYS A 165 5.22 -24.72 0.22
C LYS A 165 5.20 -23.47 -0.66
N LEU A 166 4.77 -23.60 -1.92
CA LEU A 166 4.59 -22.46 -2.82
C LEU A 166 3.53 -21.49 -2.30
N SER A 167 2.39 -22.01 -1.81
CA SER A 167 1.33 -21.17 -1.22
C SER A 167 1.81 -20.45 0.05
N ALA A 168 2.56 -21.11 0.91
CA ALA A 168 3.16 -20.49 2.09
C ALA A 168 4.14 -19.36 1.70
N THR A 169 4.99 -19.61 0.70
CA THR A 169 5.93 -18.60 0.17
C THR A 169 5.19 -17.42 -0.45
N ALA A 170 4.11 -17.70 -1.21
CA ALA A 170 3.28 -16.64 -1.80
C ALA A 170 2.63 -15.75 -0.73
N LYS A 171 2.03 -16.35 0.29
CA LYS A 171 1.45 -15.60 1.42
C LYS A 171 2.52 -14.77 2.15
N GLY A 172 3.72 -15.30 2.34
CA GLY A 172 4.85 -14.55 2.89
C GLY A 172 5.23 -13.34 2.04
N ALA A 173 5.35 -13.53 0.73
CA ALA A 173 5.68 -12.47 -0.22
C ALA A 173 4.61 -11.36 -0.25
N ILE A 174 3.33 -11.73 -0.19
CA ILE A 174 2.21 -10.78 -0.11
C ILE A 174 2.31 -9.94 1.17
N LYS A 175 2.55 -10.56 2.33
CA LYS A 175 2.73 -9.85 3.60
C LYS A 175 3.92 -8.90 3.60
N GLU A 176 5.04 -9.30 3.04
CA GLU A 176 6.21 -8.43 2.93
C GLU A 176 5.96 -7.27 1.96
N THR A 177 5.30 -7.51 0.84
CA THR A 177 4.88 -6.45 -0.11
C THR A 177 3.96 -5.45 0.59
N TYR A 178 2.98 -5.93 1.34
CA TYR A 178 2.09 -5.08 2.13
C TYR A 178 2.84 -4.19 3.12
N LYS A 179 3.80 -4.74 3.88
CA LYS A 179 4.64 -3.96 4.79
C LYS A 179 5.45 -2.87 4.07
N VAL A 180 5.98 -3.21 2.89
CA VAL A 180 6.72 -2.23 2.06
C VAL A 180 5.79 -1.12 1.57
N LEU A 181 4.56 -1.46 1.14
CA LEU A 181 3.56 -0.48 0.72
C LEU A 181 3.16 0.44 1.87
N LEU A 182 2.88 -0.11 3.06
CA LEU A 182 2.60 0.69 4.25
C LEU A 182 3.71 1.73 4.52
N LYS A 183 4.97 1.27 4.57
CA LYS A 183 6.11 2.18 4.78
C LYS A 183 6.24 3.27 3.72
N ARG A 184 5.90 2.96 2.47
CA ARG A 184 5.93 3.94 1.38
C ARG A 184 4.80 4.96 1.52
N ILE A 185 3.59 4.50 1.83
CA ILE A 185 2.41 5.37 2.02
C ILE A 185 2.62 6.29 3.22
N ASP A 186 3.12 5.78 4.34
CA ASP A 186 3.48 6.59 5.51
C ASP A 186 4.51 7.67 5.18
N LYS A 187 5.50 7.34 4.33
CA LYS A 187 6.52 8.29 3.88
C LYS A 187 5.94 9.45 3.07
N PHE A 188 4.83 9.23 2.37
CA PHE A 188 4.13 10.29 1.63
C PHE A 188 3.25 11.18 2.53
N GLY A 189 3.14 10.87 3.82
CA GLY A 189 2.38 11.67 4.78
C GLY A 189 0.87 11.66 4.52
N VAL A 190 0.35 10.57 3.95
CA VAL A 190 -1.09 10.41 3.75
C VAL A 190 -1.75 10.20 5.11
N ALA A 191 -2.65 11.12 5.48
CA ALA A 191 -3.39 11.00 6.72
C ALA A 191 -4.42 9.86 6.61
N GLN A 192 -4.28 8.86 7.49
CA GLN A 192 -5.23 7.75 7.68
C GLN A 192 -5.57 6.98 6.39
N PRO A 193 -4.57 6.36 5.71
CA PRO A 193 -4.88 5.49 4.59
C PRO A 193 -5.65 4.25 5.09
N ASN A 194 -6.77 3.94 4.45
CA ASN A 194 -7.46 2.68 4.70
C ASN A 194 -6.86 1.63 3.77
N ILE A 195 -6.04 0.73 4.32
CA ILE A 195 -5.34 -0.29 3.55
C ILE A 195 -5.79 -1.65 4.03
N ASN A 196 -6.53 -2.36 3.19
CA ASN A 196 -6.99 -3.71 3.45
C ASN A 196 -6.15 -4.72 2.67
N LEU A 197 -5.76 -5.79 3.33
CA LEU A 197 -5.03 -6.90 2.74
C LEU A 197 -5.96 -8.11 2.63
N ASP A 198 -6.18 -8.61 1.41
CA ASP A 198 -6.79 -9.92 1.18
C ASP A 198 -5.67 -10.93 0.83
N GLU A 199 -5.27 -11.72 1.84
CA GLU A 199 -4.21 -12.73 1.69
C GLU A 199 -4.57 -13.85 0.69
N ASN A 200 -5.86 -14.08 0.45
CA ASN A 200 -6.32 -15.17 -0.44
C ASN A 200 -6.35 -14.72 -1.89
N LYS A 201 -6.64 -13.46 -2.13
CA LYS A 201 -6.68 -12.89 -3.48
C LYS A 201 -5.35 -12.26 -3.89
N GLY A 202 -4.46 -11.98 -2.95
CA GLY A 202 -3.20 -11.28 -3.19
C GLY A 202 -3.38 -9.75 -3.38
N ILE A 203 -4.51 -9.24 -2.90
CA ILE A 203 -4.94 -7.84 -3.07
C ILE A 203 -4.75 -7.08 -1.76
#